data_295a7749c87d0f9eda8d9d2db6e37163
#
_entry.id   295a7749c87d0f9eda8d9d2db6e37163
#
_cell.length_a   1.000
_cell.length_b   1.000
_cell.length_c   1.000
_cell.angle_alpha   90.00
_cell.angle_beta   90.00
_cell.angle_gamma   90.00
#
_symmetry.space_group_name_H-M   'P 1'
#
loop_
_entity.id
_entity.type
_entity.pdbx_description
1 polymer ?
#
loop_
_entity_poly.entity_id
_entity_poly.type
_entity_poly.pdbx_seq_one_letter_code
_entity_poly.pdbx_strand_id
1 'polypeptide(L)'
;MKKLILTAFVACTVGLAFAESGQFETVSAGTVTVATNDFGNSKYSLTNTTYTSSVINSNVSFFKVGSISVSQCLGTITIENSMTSGVGTCTASDSDGDKWRLNYVRGGTTPQSVTGTAEMIGLTGKFVNVNGTCNYDQRRLIKDAIIHVTTLLKCSVSK
;
A
#
# COMPACT_ATOMS: atom_id res chain seq x y z
N MET A 1 34.83 -47.24 41.50
CA MET A 1 34.65 -45.86 41.00
C MET A 1 33.74 -45.91 39.79
N LYS A 2 32.43 -45.56 39.95
CA LYS A 2 31.45 -45.54 38.86
C LYS A 2 31.38 -44.09 38.33
N LYS A 3 31.74 -43.87 37.06
CA LYS A 3 31.63 -42.59 36.37
C LYS A 3 30.17 -42.42 35.90
N LEU A 4 29.48 -41.45 36.46
CA LEU A 4 28.16 -41.00 36.00
C LEU A 4 28.39 -40.10 34.77
N ILE A 5 27.92 -40.53 33.61
CA ILE A 5 27.90 -39.69 32.40
C ILE A 5 26.56 -38.96 32.43
N LEU A 6 26.60 -37.62 32.68
CA LEU A 6 25.43 -36.75 32.63
C LEU A 6 25.24 -36.29 31.18
N THR A 7 24.31 -36.90 30.49
CA THR A 7 23.95 -36.48 29.13
C THR A 7 22.99 -35.29 29.22
N ALA A 8 23.47 -34.08 28.89
CA ALA A 8 22.64 -32.89 28.81
C ALA A 8 21.81 -32.95 27.52
N PHE A 9 20.51 -33.13 27.64
CA PHE A 9 19.56 -32.99 26.56
C PHE A 9 19.35 -31.46 26.32
N VAL A 10 19.95 -30.91 25.26
CA VAL A 10 19.61 -29.58 24.77
C VAL A 10 18.32 -29.71 23.98
N ALA A 11 17.20 -29.35 24.61
CA ALA A 11 15.93 -29.21 23.92
C ALA A 11 15.98 -27.94 23.03
N CYS A 12 16.26 -28.10 21.74
CA CYS A 12 16.04 -27.07 20.75
C CYS A 12 14.52 -26.86 20.65
N THR A 13 13.98 -25.85 21.33
CA THR A 13 12.65 -25.34 21.06
C THR A 13 12.71 -24.59 19.73
N VAL A 14 12.36 -25.27 18.65
CA VAL A 14 12.08 -24.62 17.36
C VAL A 14 10.81 -23.80 17.60
N GLY A 15 10.97 -22.51 17.82
CA GLY A 15 9.85 -21.58 17.87
C GLY A 15 9.13 -21.64 16.52
N LEU A 16 7.93 -22.22 16.49
CA LEU A 16 7.05 -22.12 15.34
C LEU A 16 6.71 -20.64 15.19
N ALA A 17 7.33 -19.97 14.25
CA ALA A 17 6.91 -18.65 13.82
C ALA A 17 5.53 -18.81 13.14
N PHE A 18 4.47 -18.54 13.88
CA PHE A 18 3.14 -18.49 13.27
C PHE A 18 3.11 -17.30 12.30
N ALA A 19 2.74 -17.56 11.05
CA ALA A 19 2.50 -16.53 10.09
C ALA A 19 1.34 -15.64 10.60
N GLU A 20 1.63 -14.36 10.81
CA GLU A 20 0.60 -13.40 11.17
C GLU A 20 -0.17 -13.00 9.91
N SER A 21 -1.50 -13.10 9.95
CA SER A 21 -2.38 -12.65 8.86
C SER A 21 -3.56 -11.88 9.40
N GLY A 22 -4.04 -10.93 8.62
CA GLY A 22 -5.20 -10.14 9.01
C GLY A 22 -5.49 -9.00 8.04
N GLN A 23 -6.15 -7.98 8.54
CA GLN A 23 -6.61 -6.85 7.74
C GLN A 23 -6.21 -5.53 8.39
N PHE A 24 -6.03 -4.51 7.56
CA PHE A 24 -5.93 -3.13 8.01
C PHE A 24 -6.62 -2.19 7.02
N GLU A 25 -7.00 -1.02 7.52
CA GLU A 25 -7.58 0.06 6.73
C GLU A 25 -6.82 1.36 6.99
N THR A 26 -6.59 2.13 5.92
CA THR A 26 -6.01 3.47 6.04
C THR A 26 -6.88 4.50 5.33
N VAL A 27 -6.87 5.70 5.88
CA VAL A 27 -7.31 6.91 5.20
C VAL A 27 -6.09 7.73 4.84
N SER A 28 -6.02 8.16 3.59
CA SER A 28 -4.92 8.97 3.07
C SER A 28 -5.46 10.26 2.47
N ALA A 29 -4.72 11.34 2.64
CA ALA A 29 -4.97 12.61 1.95
C ALA A 29 -3.72 13.05 1.21
N GLY A 30 -3.89 13.65 0.03
CA GLY A 30 -2.75 14.06 -0.78
C GLY A 30 -3.11 14.94 -1.95
N THR A 31 -2.09 15.24 -2.76
CA THR A 31 -2.21 16.03 -3.99
C THR A 31 -1.64 15.26 -5.16
N VAL A 32 -2.23 15.45 -6.33
CA VAL A 32 -1.81 14.82 -7.58
C VAL A 32 -1.32 15.89 -8.53
N THR A 33 -0.14 15.69 -9.11
CA THR A 33 0.31 16.41 -10.30
C THR A 33 0.15 15.51 -11.52
N VAL A 34 -0.30 16.08 -12.63
CA VAL A 34 -0.57 15.35 -13.87
C VAL A 34 0.13 16.03 -15.03
N ALA A 35 0.88 15.26 -15.81
CA ALA A 35 1.39 15.67 -17.11
C ALA A 35 0.68 14.85 -18.19
N THR A 36 -0.03 15.50 -19.09
CA THR A 36 -0.83 14.83 -20.13
C THR A 36 -0.29 15.14 -21.51
N ASN A 37 -0.24 14.11 -22.36
CA ASN A 37 -0.01 14.21 -23.79
C ASN A 37 -1.22 13.66 -24.54
N ASP A 38 -1.68 14.41 -25.54
CA ASP A 38 -2.80 14.03 -26.41
C ASP A 38 -2.26 13.45 -27.73
N PHE A 39 -2.76 12.27 -28.10
CA PHE A 39 -2.44 11.58 -29.34
C PHE A 39 -3.74 11.23 -30.08
N GLY A 40 -4.37 12.25 -30.68
CA GLY A 40 -5.65 12.04 -31.38
C GLY A 40 -6.78 11.56 -30.48
N ASN A 41 -7.19 10.30 -30.64
CA ASN A 41 -8.28 9.73 -29.83
C ASN A 41 -7.84 9.16 -28.47
N SER A 42 -6.54 9.22 -28.18
CA SER A 42 -5.96 8.67 -26.95
C SER A 42 -5.26 9.75 -26.15
N LYS A 43 -5.42 9.73 -24.83
CA LYS A 43 -4.71 10.61 -23.89
C LYS A 43 -3.88 9.74 -22.95
N TYR A 44 -2.61 10.11 -22.81
CA TYR A 44 -1.69 9.47 -21.88
C TYR A 44 -1.27 10.48 -20.81
N SER A 45 -1.44 10.12 -19.56
CA SER A 45 -1.08 10.98 -18.43
C SER A 45 -0.10 10.27 -17.50
N LEU A 46 0.96 10.98 -17.13
CA LEU A 46 1.81 10.61 -16.02
C LEU A 46 1.27 11.29 -14.75
N THR A 47 1.16 10.53 -13.68
CA THR A 47 0.72 11.05 -12.39
C THR A 47 1.80 10.89 -11.35
N ASN A 48 1.98 11.94 -10.54
CA ASN A 48 2.76 11.89 -9.31
C ASN A 48 1.87 12.32 -8.16
N THR A 49 1.77 11.49 -7.12
CA THR A 49 0.91 11.76 -5.97
C THR A 49 1.71 11.57 -4.69
N THR A 50 1.60 12.55 -3.80
CA THR A 50 2.15 12.42 -2.45
C THR A 50 0.98 12.31 -1.47
N TYR A 51 1.03 11.32 -0.58
CA TYR A 51 0.03 11.09 0.45
C TYR A 51 0.63 11.14 1.85
N THR A 52 -0.20 11.60 2.78
CA THR A 52 -0.09 11.27 4.20
C THR A 52 -1.25 10.35 4.55
N SER A 53 -0.95 9.23 5.20
CA SER A 53 -1.91 8.19 5.52
C SER A 53 -1.93 7.91 7.01
N SER A 54 -3.10 7.57 7.55
CA SER A 54 -3.26 7.08 8.92
C SER A 54 -3.99 5.74 8.92
N VAL A 55 -3.52 4.80 9.73
CA VAL A 55 -4.21 3.53 9.98
C VAL A 55 -5.42 3.79 10.86
N ILE A 56 -6.61 3.49 10.38
CA ILE A 56 -7.88 3.72 11.09
C ILE A 56 -8.47 2.45 11.69
N ASN A 57 -8.08 1.28 11.16
CA ASN A 57 -8.49 -0.03 11.66
C ASN A 57 -7.39 -1.05 11.36
N SER A 58 -7.12 -1.99 12.29
CA SER A 58 -6.14 -3.06 12.08
C SER A 58 -6.29 -4.17 13.12
N ASN A 59 -6.09 -5.41 12.69
CA ASN A 59 -5.93 -6.57 13.54
C ASN A 59 -4.58 -7.28 13.35
N VAL A 60 -3.60 -6.59 12.74
CA VAL A 60 -2.22 -7.06 12.60
C VAL A 60 -1.25 -6.18 13.39
N SER A 61 -0.21 -6.77 13.97
CA SER A 61 0.70 -6.10 14.90
C SER A 61 1.59 -5.05 14.25
N PHE A 62 1.92 -5.23 12.97
CA PHE A 62 2.83 -4.36 12.21
C PHE A 62 2.14 -3.12 11.60
N PHE A 63 0.80 -3.04 11.61
CA PHE A 63 0.02 -1.83 11.32
C PHE A 63 -0.82 -1.43 12.54
N LYS A 64 -0.31 -0.53 13.37
CA LYS A 64 -1.03 -0.08 14.57
C LYS A 64 -2.00 1.04 14.22
N VAL A 65 -3.23 0.97 14.76
CA VAL A 65 -4.22 2.05 14.63
C VAL A 65 -3.61 3.37 15.14
N GLY A 66 -3.80 4.44 14.36
CA GLY A 66 -3.24 5.77 14.61
C GLY A 66 -1.82 5.97 14.08
N SER A 67 -1.12 4.92 13.63
CA SER A 67 0.20 5.11 13.00
C SER A 67 0.07 5.86 11.68
N ILE A 68 1.08 6.70 11.42
CA ILE A 68 1.12 7.58 10.25
C ILE A 68 2.21 7.10 9.29
N SER A 69 1.96 7.23 8.01
CA SER A 69 2.94 7.00 6.96
C SER A 69 2.85 8.08 5.89
N VAL A 70 3.95 8.26 5.18
CA VAL A 70 4.01 9.08 3.97
C VAL A 70 4.30 8.19 2.77
N SER A 71 3.70 8.50 1.64
CA SER A 71 3.94 7.74 0.42
C SER A 71 4.05 8.64 -0.79
N GLN A 72 4.86 8.20 -1.75
CA GLN A 72 4.95 8.78 -3.07
C GLN A 72 4.54 7.73 -4.09
N CYS A 73 3.63 8.12 -4.98
CA CYS A 73 3.10 7.27 -6.01
C CYS A 73 3.41 7.84 -7.39
N LEU A 74 3.84 6.98 -8.28
CA LEU A 74 4.01 7.27 -9.70
C LEU A 74 3.11 6.33 -10.50
N GLY A 75 2.44 6.86 -11.50
CA GLY A 75 1.54 6.05 -12.31
C GLY A 75 1.27 6.63 -13.68
N THR A 76 0.64 5.80 -14.49
CA THR A 76 0.16 6.17 -15.82
C THR A 76 -1.35 6.02 -15.88
N ILE A 77 -1.97 6.89 -16.64
CA ILE A 77 -3.40 6.82 -16.97
C ILE A 77 -3.49 6.88 -18.49
N THR A 78 -4.25 5.95 -19.06
CA THR A 78 -4.60 5.92 -20.47
C THR A 78 -6.10 6.13 -20.60
N ILE A 79 -6.52 7.03 -21.47
CA ILE A 79 -7.91 7.25 -21.86
C ILE A 79 -8.01 6.97 -23.33
N GLU A 80 -8.75 5.92 -23.70
CA GLU A 80 -9.02 5.50 -25.07
C GLU A 80 -10.49 5.21 -25.22
N ASN A 81 -11.12 5.78 -26.26
CA ASN A 81 -12.55 5.59 -26.54
C ASN A 81 -13.44 5.76 -25.30
N SER A 82 -13.18 6.80 -24.50
CA SER A 82 -13.86 7.13 -23.23
C SER A 82 -13.63 6.09 -22.11
N MET A 83 -12.82 5.08 -22.30
CA MET A 83 -12.39 4.15 -21.25
C MET A 83 -11.11 4.64 -20.59
N THR A 84 -11.09 4.58 -19.28
CA THR A 84 -9.92 4.97 -18.49
C THR A 84 -9.32 3.75 -17.83
N SER A 85 -8.05 3.53 -18.08
CA SER A 85 -7.22 2.53 -17.39
C SER A 85 -6.02 3.20 -16.75
N GLY A 86 -5.35 2.51 -15.84
CA GLY A 86 -4.14 3.05 -15.24
C GLY A 86 -3.47 2.05 -14.30
N VAL A 87 -2.17 2.19 -14.20
CA VAL A 87 -1.33 1.40 -13.31
C VAL A 87 -0.29 2.31 -12.66
N GLY A 88 0.22 1.88 -11.53
CA GLY A 88 1.31 2.61 -10.88
C GLY A 88 1.84 1.91 -9.64
N THR A 89 2.78 2.57 -9.01
CA THR A 89 3.42 2.09 -7.80
C THR A 89 3.51 3.22 -6.77
N CYS A 90 3.29 2.87 -5.52
CA CYS A 90 3.50 3.74 -4.36
C CYS A 90 4.59 3.12 -3.49
N THR A 91 5.56 3.91 -3.07
CA THR A 91 6.45 3.55 -1.96
C THR A 91 6.04 4.34 -0.75
N ALA A 92 5.78 3.65 0.34
CA ALA A 92 5.38 4.23 1.61
C ALA A 92 6.46 3.98 2.66
N SER A 93 6.56 4.91 3.62
CA SER A 93 7.41 4.80 4.80
C SER A 93 6.63 5.27 6.03
N ASP A 94 6.74 4.53 7.12
CA ASP A 94 6.16 4.94 8.40
C ASP A 94 7.13 5.82 9.23
N SER A 95 6.73 6.15 10.45
CA SER A 95 7.53 6.97 11.38
C SER A 95 8.85 6.32 11.81
N ASP A 96 8.96 5.00 11.72
CA ASP A 96 10.19 4.26 12.07
C ASP A 96 11.15 4.19 10.86
N GLY A 97 10.72 4.64 9.69
CA GLY A 97 11.45 4.57 8.42
C GLY A 97 11.29 3.23 7.70
N ASP A 98 10.48 2.33 8.22
CA ASP A 98 10.19 1.05 7.59
C ASP A 98 9.29 1.23 6.37
N LYS A 99 9.55 0.44 5.31
CA LYS A 99 8.99 0.69 4.00
C LYS A 99 8.19 -0.49 3.46
N TRP A 100 7.17 -0.15 2.68
CA TRP A 100 6.43 -1.08 1.83
C TRP A 100 6.09 -0.44 0.49
N ARG A 101 5.68 -1.26 -0.46
CA ARG A 101 5.26 -0.84 -1.79
C ARG A 101 3.84 -1.32 -2.07
N LEU A 102 3.09 -0.52 -2.80
CA LEU A 102 1.81 -0.88 -3.39
C LEU A 102 1.93 -0.77 -4.91
N ASN A 103 1.67 -1.87 -5.63
CA ASN A 103 1.49 -1.85 -7.07
C ASN A 103 0.00 -1.81 -7.35
N TYR A 104 -0.51 -0.73 -7.89
CA TYR A 104 -1.95 -0.54 -8.06
C TYR A 104 -2.38 -0.62 -9.52
N VAL A 105 -3.61 -1.12 -9.68
CA VAL A 105 -4.35 -1.12 -10.95
C VAL A 105 -5.62 -0.31 -10.73
N ARG A 106 -5.84 0.65 -11.62
CA ARG A 106 -7.06 1.47 -11.62
C ARG A 106 -8.18 0.68 -12.26
N GLY A 107 -9.30 0.58 -11.55
CA GLY A 107 -10.55 0.01 -12.03
C GLY A 107 -11.54 1.07 -12.50
N GLY A 108 -12.74 1.08 -11.93
CA GLY A 108 -13.78 2.05 -12.25
C GLY A 108 -13.35 3.49 -12.02
N THR A 109 -13.71 4.37 -12.93
CA THR A 109 -13.39 5.81 -12.85
C THR A 109 -14.61 6.64 -13.20
N THR A 110 -14.92 7.60 -12.34
CA THR A 110 -15.83 8.73 -12.61
C THR A 110 -15.05 10.03 -12.45
N PRO A 111 -15.60 11.19 -12.82
CA PRO A 111 -14.94 12.48 -12.60
C PRO A 111 -14.51 12.72 -11.14
N GLN A 112 -15.28 12.22 -10.16
CA GLN A 112 -15.07 12.46 -8.74
C GLN A 112 -14.47 11.27 -8.00
N SER A 113 -14.45 10.05 -8.58
CA SER A 113 -14.09 8.82 -7.89
C SER A 113 -13.27 7.89 -8.77
N VAL A 114 -12.32 7.21 -8.15
CA VAL A 114 -11.52 6.14 -8.74
C VAL A 114 -11.50 4.97 -7.76
N THR A 115 -11.83 3.79 -8.25
CA THR A 115 -11.65 2.55 -7.50
C THR A 115 -10.59 1.69 -8.16
N GLY A 116 -10.04 0.74 -7.41
CA GLY A 116 -9.08 -0.21 -7.97
C GLY A 116 -8.56 -1.18 -6.92
N THR A 117 -7.57 -1.94 -7.34
CA THR A 117 -6.88 -2.92 -6.51
C THR A 117 -5.40 -2.60 -6.42
N ALA A 118 -4.73 -3.11 -5.40
CA ALA A 118 -3.29 -3.02 -5.28
C ALA A 118 -2.72 -4.29 -4.66
N GLU A 119 -1.50 -4.63 -5.03
CA GLU A 119 -0.67 -5.62 -4.35
C GLU A 119 0.27 -4.89 -3.38
N MET A 120 0.32 -5.37 -2.15
CA MET A 120 1.24 -4.87 -1.14
C MET A 120 2.44 -5.78 -1.00
N ILE A 121 3.63 -5.19 -0.93
CA ILE A 121 4.91 -5.87 -0.74
C ILE A 121 5.70 -5.12 0.33
N GLY A 122 6.01 -5.78 1.43
CA GLY A 122 6.89 -5.25 2.46
C GLY A 122 8.35 -5.24 2.00
N LEU A 123 9.06 -4.16 2.29
CA LEU A 123 10.42 -3.94 1.80
C LEU A 123 11.46 -3.95 2.93
N THR A 124 11.20 -3.27 4.04
CA THR A 124 12.19 -3.14 5.12
C THR A 124 11.55 -3.29 6.51
N GLY A 125 12.39 -3.53 7.51
CA GLY A 125 12.05 -3.55 8.93
C GLY A 125 10.90 -4.49 9.27
N LYS A 126 9.90 -3.99 10.00
CA LYS A 126 8.75 -4.78 10.43
C LYS A 126 7.87 -5.27 9.28
N PHE A 127 8.03 -4.70 8.06
CA PHE A 127 7.27 -5.11 6.88
C PHE A 127 7.96 -6.18 6.02
N VAL A 128 9.19 -6.58 6.33
CA VAL A 128 9.87 -7.68 5.62
C VAL A 128 9.00 -8.94 5.66
N ASN A 129 8.81 -9.58 4.50
CA ASN A 129 7.94 -10.74 4.25
C ASN A 129 6.43 -10.45 4.32
N VAL A 130 6.01 -9.21 4.56
CA VAL A 130 4.59 -8.85 4.46
C VAL A 130 4.19 -8.79 2.99
N ASN A 131 3.12 -9.51 2.65
CA ASN A 131 2.48 -9.47 1.34
C ASN A 131 0.98 -9.36 1.51
N GLY A 132 0.30 -8.82 0.52
CA GLY A 132 -1.15 -8.71 0.62
C GLY A 132 -1.81 -8.12 -0.62
N THR A 133 -3.12 -8.06 -0.55
CA THR A 133 -3.98 -7.45 -1.57
C THR A 133 -4.84 -6.38 -0.93
N CYS A 134 -5.08 -5.32 -1.67
CA CYS A 134 -5.84 -4.17 -1.21
C CYS A 134 -6.90 -3.78 -2.23
N ASN A 135 -8.00 -3.24 -1.75
CA ASN A 135 -8.96 -2.48 -2.54
C ASN A 135 -8.89 -1.01 -2.11
N TYR A 136 -9.04 -0.10 -3.05
CA TYR A 136 -9.07 1.31 -2.73
C TYR A 136 -10.25 2.04 -3.39
N ASP A 137 -10.76 3.06 -2.69
CA ASP A 137 -11.70 4.07 -3.18
C ASP A 137 -11.06 5.44 -2.96
N GLN A 138 -10.83 6.15 -4.05
CA GLN A 138 -10.24 7.48 -4.06
C GLN A 138 -11.28 8.50 -4.49
N ARG A 139 -11.46 9.56 -3.71
CA ARG A 139 -12.26 10.74 -4.03
C ARG A 139 -11.36 11.88 -4.45
N ARG A 140 -11.86 12.68 -5.38
CA ARG A 140 -11.10 13.79 -5.97
C ARG A 140 -11.86 15.09 -5.86
N LEU A 141 -11.14 16.16 -5.51
CA LEU A 141 -11.60 17.54 -5.57
C LEU A 141 -10.59 18.35 -6.39
N ILE A 142 -11.04 18.99 -7.43
CA ILE A 142 -10.20 19.89 -8.24
C ILE A 142 -10.51 21.32 -7.81
N LYS A 143 -9.49 22.01 -7.30
CA LYS A 143 -9.60 23.40 -6.88
C LYS A 143 -8.31 24.14 -7.27
N ASP A 144 -8.46 25.30 -7.91
CA ASP A 144 -7.32 26.17 -8.30
C ASP A 144 -6.21 25.41 -9.09
N ALA A 145 -6.64 24.55 -10.04
CA ALA A 145 -5.79 23.64 -10.83
C ALA A 145 -5.04 22.59 -10.03
N ILE A 146 -5.30 22.45 -8.72
CA ILE A 146 -4.74 21.41 -7.87
C ILE A 146 -5.76 20.28 -7.73
N ILE A 147 -5.31 19.05 -7.90
CA ILE A 147 -6.13 17.87 -7.66
C ILE A 147 -5.83 17.36 -6.24
N HIS A 148 -6.80 17.59 -5.35
CA HIS A 148 -6.78 17.02 -4.01
C HIS A 148 -7.44 15.65 -4.02
N VAL A 149 -6.87 14.71 -3.29
CA VAL A 149 -7.38 13.34 -3.23
C VAL A 149 -7.48 12.87 -1.79
N THR A 150 -8.53 12.09 -1.52
CA THR A 150 -8.66 11.30 -0.29
C THR A 150 -8.87 9.85 -0.71
N THR A 151 -8.13 8.93 -0.12
CA THR A 151 -8.19 7.51 -0.45
C THR A 151 -8.47 6.69 0.79
N LEU A 152 -9.48 5.83 0.74
CA LEU A 152 -9.69 4.74 1.66
C LEU A 152 -9.05 3.48 1.06
N LEU A 153 -8.12 2.86 1.78
CA LEU A 153 -7.47 1.63 1.38
C LEU A 153 -7.79 0.55 2.42
N LYS A 154 -8.22 -0.62 1.94
CA LYS A 154 -8.51 -1.80 2.75
C LYS A 154 -7.67 -2.96 2.27
N CYS A 155 -6.84 -3.51 3.13
CA CYS A 155 -5.89 -4.56 2.80
C CYS A 155 -6.11 -5.83 3.62
N SER A 156 -5.91 -6.97 2.96
CA SER A 156 -5.69 -8.27 3.60
C SER A 156 -4.24 -8.64 3.42
N VAL A 157 -3.52 -8.92 4.50
CA VAL A 157 -2.07 -9.12 4.52
C VAL A 157 -1.67 -10.35 5.31
N SER A 158 -0.51 -10.88 4.97
CA SER A 158 0.16 -11.95 5.72
C SER A 158 1.66 -11.66 5.82
N LYS A 159 2.28 -12.19 6.89
CA LYS A 159 3.72 -12.08 7.15
C LYS A 159 4.31 -13.44 7.47
#